data_4357ec091342ee77ae8cb5c527242631
#
_entry.id   4357ec091342ee77ae8cb5c527242631
#
_cell.length_a   1.000
_cell.length_b   1.000
_cell.length_c   1.000
_cell.angle_alpha   90.00
_cell.angle_beta   90.00
_cell.angle_gamma   90.00
#
_symmetry.space_group_name_H-M   'P 1'
#
loop_
_entity.id
_entity.type
_entity.pdbx_description
1 polymer ?
#
loop_
_entity_poly.entity_id
_entity_poly.type
_entity_poly.pdbx_seq_one_letter_code
_entity_poly.pdbx_strand_id
1 'polypeptide(L)'
;MENNILQTIFWVAFTLTILFVLFKAFRRVPEANVKLVERLGRYNRTLKPGINLIIPFVESIVDPIVTTYDSDPRDPESKKAQRRNLVYNGNIPSFEIIMDPPQIDAISKDNAIVYPDSILYFRIVDPVKAVYEIEDLGISVYKLLETTFRQQIGVLDADQIIVGREMIGNAIRSALEEASAAWGTAITRVEIEEIRFEK
;
A
#
# COMPACT_ATOMS: atom_id res chain seq x y z
N MET A 1 -56.07 18.42 -20.71
CA MET A 1 -54.99 17.62 -21.35
C MET A 1 -53.61 18.02 -20.84
N GLU A 2 -53.29 19.30 -20.67
CA GLU A 2 -51.97 19.76 -20.20
C GLU A 2 -51.57 19.21 -18.80
N ASN A 3 -52.49 19.18 -17.83
CA ASN A 3 -52.18 18.68 -16.49
C ASN A 3 -51.78 17.21 -16.48
N ASN A 4 -52.33 16.40 -17.38
CA ASN A 4 -51.95 14.97 -17.45
C ASN A 4 -50.56 14.77 -18.05
N ILE A 5 -50.18 15.64 -19.01
CA ILE A 5 -48.84 15.60 -19.63
C ILE A 5 -47.78 16.00 -18.63
N LEU A 6 -47.98 17.07 -17.87
CA LEU A 6 -47.07 17.50 -16.79
C LEU A 6 -46.90 16.44 -15.70
N GLN A 7 -48.01 15.81 -15.31
CA GLN A 7 -47.99 14.73 -14.33
C GLN A 7 -47.21 13.49 -14.83
N THR A 8 -47.39 13.14 -16.10
CA THR A 8 -46.66 12.04 -16.74
C THR A 8 -45.16 12.31 -16.79
N ILE A 9 -44.77 13.54 -17.21
CA ILE A 9 -43.37 13.97 -17.26
C ILE A 9 -42.75 13.90 -15.86
N PHE A 10 -43.46 14.38 -14.82
CA PHE A 10 -42.98 14.30 -13.43
C PHE A 10 -42.70 12.86 -12.98
N TRP A 11 -43.63 11.92 -13.22
CA TRP A 11 -43.45 10.53 -12.83
C TRP A 11 -42.33 9.84 -13.60
N VAL A 12 -42.16 10.15 -14.89
CA VAL A 12 -41.06 9.62 -15.69
C VAL A 12 -39.72 10.15 -15.16
N ALA A 13 -39.61 11.45 -14.93
CA ALA A 13 -38.40 12.05 -14.37
C ALA A 13 -38.07 11.48 -12.96
N PHE A 14 -39.07 11.31 -12.11
CA PHE A 14 -38.92 10.73 -10.78
C PHE A 14 -38.42 9.26 -10.85
N THR A 15 -39.02 8.46 -11.75
CA THR A 15 -38.59 7.07 -11.94
C THR A 15 -37.15 6.98 -12.46
N LEU A 16 -36.78 7.82 -13.42
CA LEU A 16 -35.41 7.89 -13.96
C LEU A 16 -34.41 8.30 -12.87
N THR A 17 -34.78 9.24 -12.01
CA THR A 17 -33.95 9.68 -10.89
C THR A 17 -33.71 8.53 -9.90
N ILE A 18 -34.76 7.79 -9.54
CA ILE A 18 -34.62 6.62 -8.66
C ILE A 18 -33.72 5.56 -9.30
N LEU A 19 -33.95 5.26 -10.59
CA LEU A 19 -33.14 4.28 -11.32
C LEU A 19 -31.65 4.70 -11.37
N PHE A 20 -31.37 5.98 -11.59
CA PHE A 20 -30.03 6.54 -11.58
C PHE A 20 -29.35 6.42 -10.20
N VAL A 21 -30.09 6.71 -9.12
CA VAL A 21 -29.59 6.58 -7.73
C VAL A 21 -29.32 5.12 -7.42
N LEU A 22 -30.21 4.20 -7.79
CA LEU A 22 -30.01 2.76 -7.61
C LEU A 22 -28.77 2.27 -8.37
N PHE A 23 -28.60 2.71 -9.63
CA PHE A 23 -27.43 2.34 -10.40
C PHE A 23 -26.12 2.81 -9.76
N LYS A 24 -26.10 4.01 -9.18
CA LYS A 24 -24.94 4.53 -8.42
C LYS A 24 -24.70 3.82 -7.09
N ALA A 25 -25.70 3.14 -6.54
CA ALA A 25 -25.57 2.41 -5.29
C ALA A 25 -24.75 1.11 -5.43
N PHE A 26 -24.75 0.51 -6.63
CA PHE A 26 -23.98 -0.71 -6.86
C PHE A 26 -22.50 -0.43 -7.07
N ARG A 27 -21.67 -1.14 -6.30
CA ARG A 27 -20.20 -1.07 -6.40
C ARG A 27 -19.62 -2.46 -6.53
N ARG A 28 -18.77 -2.63 -7.55
CA ARG A 28 -17.99 -3.85 -7.74
C ARG A 28 -16.64 -3.70 -7.04
N VAL A 29 -16.27 -4.72 -6.27
CA VAL A 29 -14.94 -4.89 -5.69
C VAL A 29 -14.29 -6.08 -6.41
N PRO A 30 -13.12 -5.89 -7.07
CA PRO A 30 -12.40 -6.98 -7.71
C PRO A 30 -11.95 -8.04 -6.70
N GLU A 31 -11.67 -9.25 -7.18
CA GLU A 31 -11.08 -10.31 -6.36
C GLU A 31 -9.73 -9.87 -5.81
N ALA A 32 -9.35 -10.39 -4.65
CA ALA A 32 -8.13 -10.03 -3.93
C ALA A 32 -7.97 -8.52 -3.62
N ASN A 33 -9.09 -7.78 -3.54
CA ASN A 33 -9.12 -6.39 -3.08
C ASN A 33 -10.24 -6.18 -2.07
N VAL A 34 -10.10 -5.13 -1.28
CA VAL A 34 -11.16 -4.64 -0.39
C VAL A 34 -11.32 -3.14 -0.58
N LYS A 35 -12.48 -2.60 -0.18
CA LYS A 35 -12.72 -1.15 -0.14
C LYS A 35 -13.23 -0.75 1.22
N LEU A 36 -12.78 0.41 1.70
CA LEU A 36 -13.30 1.00 2.92
C LEU A 36 -14.44 1.97 2.58
N VAL A 37 -15.48 1.92 3.36
CA VAL A 37 -16.64 2.82 3.24
C VAL A 37 -16.74 3.68 4.49
N GLU A 38 -16.80 4.96 4.26
CA GLU A 38 -17.14 5.96 5.26
C GLU A 38 -18.60 6.38 5.13
N ARG A 39 -19.22 6.65 6.27
CA ARG A 39 -20.52 7.31 6.36
C ARG A 39 -20.33 8.64 7.06
N LEU A 40 -20.58 9.74 6.32
CA LEU A 40 -20.42 11.10 6.84
C LEU A 40 -19.04 11.35 7.48
N GLY A 41 -17.97 10.86 6.83
CA GLY A 41 -16.57 11.06 7.27
C GLY A 41 -16.12 10.14 8.42
N ARG A 42 -16.90 9.08 8.75
CA ARG A 42 -16.49 8.08 9.74
C ARG A 42 -16.45 6.70 9.10
N TYR A 43 -15.43 5.91 9.40
CA TYR A 43 -15.38 4.51 8.99
C TYR A 43 -16.66 3.78 9.39
N ASN A 44 -17.25 3.08 8.44
CA ASN A 44 -18.49 2.33 8.63
C ASN A 44 -18.28 0.82 8.46
N ARG A 45 -17.72 0.41 7.32
CA ARG A 45 -17.49 -1.01 7.00
C ARG A 45 -16.47 -1.20 5.87
N THR A 46 -15.97 -2.44 5.78
CA THR A 46 -15.11 -2.89 4.68
C THR A 46 -15.93 -3.71 3.69
N LEU A 47 -15.88 -3.36 2.41
CA LEU A 47 -16.49 -4.11 1.31
C LEU A 47 -15.57 -5.24 0.88
N LYS A 48 -16.11 -6.46 0.84
CA LYS A 48 -15.43 -7.66 0.35
C LYS A 48 -15.55 -7.78 -1.19
N PRO A 49 -14.75 -8.64 -1.83
CA PRO A 49 -14.88 -8.93 -3.26
C PRO A 49 -16.31 -9.28 -3.66
N GLY A 50 -16.71 -8.82 -4.86
CA GLY A 50 -18.05 -9.03 -5.38
C GLY A 50 -18.85 -7.76 -5.56
N ILE A 51 -20.18 -7.89 -5.67
CA ILE A 51 -21.13 -6.79 -5.80
C ILE A 51 -21.55 -6.34 -4.41
N ASN A 52 -21.38 -5.07 -4.12
CA ASN A 52 -21.74 -4.43 -2.87
C ASN A 52 -22.70 -3.27 -3.11
N LEU A 53 -23.51 -2.97 -2.12
CA LEU A 53 -24.44 -1.85 -2.13
C LEU A 53 -23.93 -0.75 -1.19
N ILE A 54 -23.86 0.48 -1.69
CA ILE A 54 -23.58 1.68 -0.89
C ILE A 54 -24.79 2.62 -0.94
N ILE A 55 -24.95 3.46 0.08
CA ILE A 55 -26.00 4.47 0.12
C ILE A 55 -25.43 5.75 -0.51
N PRO A 56 -25.85 6.11 -1.76
CA PRO A 56 -25.34 7.33 -2.40
C PRO A 56 -25.59 8.56 -1.52
N PHE A 57 -24.72 9.55 -1.64
CA PHE A 57 -24.73 10.83 -0.89
C PHE A 57 -24.44 10.72 0.63
N VAL A 58 -24.59 9.54 1.23
CA VAL A 58 -24.34 9.30 2.67
C VAL A 58 -23.07 8.52 2.89
N GLU A 59 -22.81 7.55 2.01
CA GLU A 59 -21.62 6.69 2.07
C GLU A 59 -20.67 7.03 0.91
N SER A 60 -19.38 7.08 1.23
CA SER A 60 -18.28 7.30 0.27
C SER A 60 -17.24 6.19 0.39
N ILE A 61 -16.62 5.86 -0.74
CA ILE A 61 -15.47 4.94 -0.76
C ILE A 61 -14.23 5.77 -0.49
N VAL A 62 -13.40 5.30 0.43
CA VAL A 62 -12.08 5.89 0.73
C VAL A 62 -11.11 5.55 -0.39
N ASP A 63 -10.36 6.52 -0.86
CA ASP A 63 -9.30 6.35 -1.86
C ASP A 63 -7.95 6.76 -1.25
N PRO A 64 -7.34 5.88 -0.42
CA PRO A 64 -6.12 6.20 0.29
C PRO A 64 -4.91 6.18 -0.65
N ILE A 65 -3.85 6.85 -0.24
CA ILE A 65 -2.54 6.77 -0.90
C ILE A 65 -1.73 5.67 -0.22
N VAL A 66 -1.32 4.67 -0.99
CA VAL A 66 -0.37 3.65 -0.57
C VAL A 66 0.73 3.59 -1.62
N THR A 67 1.81 4.28 -1.35
CA THR A 67 2.95 4.36 -2.26
C THR A 67 3.72 3.04 -2.25
N THR A 68 4.11 2.56 -3.41
CA THR A 68 5.14 1.53 -3.57
C THR A 68 6.27 2.05 -4.46
N TYR A 69 7.37 1.35 -4.40
CA TYR A 69 8.51 1.60 -5.28
C TYR A 69 8.66 0.41 -6.22
N ASP A 70 9.05 0.69 -7.45
CA ASP A 70 9.22 -0.30 -8.50
C ASP A 70 10.46 0.07 -9.31
N SER A 71 11.24 -0.91 -9.76
CA SER A 71 12.35 -0.68 -10.69
C SER A 71 11.82 -0.10 -12.00
N ASP A 72 12.59 0.78 -12.64
CA ASP A 72 12.21 1.32 -13.95
C ASP A 72 12.34 0.20 -15.02
N PRO A 73 11.24 -0.24 -15.65
CA PRO A 73 11.33 -1.28 -16.69
C PRO A 73 12.17 -0.88 -17.90
N ARG A 74 12.42 0.43 -18.09
CA ARG A 74 13.17 0.96 -19.22
C ARG A 74 14.68 1.08 -18.94
N ASP A 75 15.02 1.11 -17.67
CA ASP A 75 16.39 1.21 -17.18
C ASP A 75 16.53 0.39 -15.89
N PRO A 76 16.65 -0.95 -16.03
CA PRO A 76 16.80 -1.85 -14.86
C PRO A 76 18.09 -1.59 -14.07
N GLU A 77 19.08 -0.94 -14.70
CA GLU A 77 20.32 -0.52 -14.03
C GLU A 77 20.17 0.86 -13.36
N SER A 78 19.11 1.60 -13.71
CA SER A 78 18.78 2.86 -13.06
C SER A 78 18.20 2.57 -11.68
N LYS A 79 18.97 2.83 -10.67
CA LYS A 79 18.61 2.71 -9.25
C LYS A 79 17.59 3.77 -8.77
N LYS A 80 16.91 4.43 -9.68
CA LYS A 80 15.84 5.37 -9.42
C LYS A 80 14.52 4.62 -9.39
N ALA A 81 14.19 4.05 -8.24
CA ALA A 81 12.88 3.47 -8.03
C ALA A 81 11.76 4.49 -8.33
N GLN A 82 10.82 4.10 -9.16
CA GLN A 82 9.66 4.93 -9.48
C GLN A 82 8.57 4.75 -8.41
N ARG A 83 8.04 5.86 -7.93
CA ARG A 83 6.89 5.86 -7.03
C ARG A 83 5.62 5.54 -7.80
N ARG A 84 4.84 4.60 -7.27
CA ARG A 84 3.53 4.24 -7.80
C ARG A 84 2.52 4.14 -6.65
N ASN A 85 1.31 4.63 -6.86
CA ASN A 85 0.22 4.36 -5.93
C ASN A 85 -0.36 2.96 -6.21
N LEU A 86 -0.42 2.11 -5.19
CA LEU A 86 -1.01 0.77 -5.25
C LEU A 86 -2.54 0.81 -5.27
N VAL A 87 -3.11 1.81 -4.63
CA VAL A 87 -4.56 1.95 -4.53
C VAL A 87 -5.07 2.71 -5.75
N TYR A 88 -6.06 2.13 -6.41
CA TYR A 88 -6.77 2.76 -7.52
C TYR A 88 -8.28 2.61 -7.33
N ASN A 89 -9.01 3.71 -7.38
CA ASN A 89 -10.46 3.73 -7.14
C ASN A 89 -10.87 3.08 -5.80
N GLY A 90 -10.07 3.29 -4.75
CA GLY A 90 -10.32 2.73 -3.42
C GLY A 90 -10.10 1.22 -3.30
N ASN A 91 -9.53 0.54 -4.32
CA ASN A 91 -9.21 -0.87 -4.23
C ASN A 91 -7.90 -1.06 -3.46
N ILE A 92 -7.99 -1.52 -2.22
CA ILE A 92 -6.85 -1.84 -1.37
C ILE A 92 -6.50 -3.31 -1.61
N PRO A 93 -5.26 -3.64 -2.05
CA PRO A 93 -4.87 -5.01 -2.34
C PRO A 93 -4.80 -5.87 -1.07
N SER A 94 -5.27 -7.11 -1.16
CA SER A 94 -5.15 -8.14 -0.11
C SER A 94 -4.11 -9.21 -0.46
N PHE A 95 -3.49 -9.11 -1.64
CA PHE A 95 -2.39 -9.97 -2.05
C PHE A 95 -1.06 -9.45 -1.51
N GLU A 96 -0.01 -10.25 -1.66
CA GLU A 96 1.34 -9.85 -1.29
C GLU A 96 1.87 -8.79 -2.24
N ILE A 97 2.41 -7.73 -1.67
CA ILE A 97 2.94 -6.56 -2.38
C ILE A 97 4.45 -6.69 -2.39
N ILE A 98 5.02 -6.48 -3.57
CA ILE A 98 6.47 -6.39 -3.77
C ILE A 98 6.83 -4.91 -3.81
N MET A 99 7.80 -4.52 -3.00
CA MET A 99 8.39 -3.20 -3.00
C MET A 99 9.89 -3.33 -3.30
N ASP A 100 10.30 -2.67 -4.35
CA ASP A 100 11.70 -2.52 -4.75
C ASP A 100 12.12 -1.08 -4.41
N PRO A 101 12.62 -0.83 -3.19
CA PRO A 101 12.88 0.52 -2.71
C PRO A 101 14.13 1.11 -3.38
N PRO A 102 14.28 2.45 -3.34
CA PRO A 102 15.52 3.09 -3.74
C PRO A 102 16.69 2.55 -2.94
N GLN A 103 17.86 2.52 -3.57
CA GLN A 103 19.10 2.11 -2.91
C GLN A 103 19.31 2.87 -1.61
N ILE A 104 19.61 2.13 -0.56
CA ILE A 104 19.90 2.65 0.78
C ILE A 104 21.43 2.81 0.89
N ASP A 105 21.88 3.88 1.53
CA ASP A 105 23.25 4.06 1.95
C ASP A 105 23.38 3.78 3.45
N ALA A 106 24.39 3.02 3.84
CA ALA A 106 24.69 2.69 5.23
C ALA A 106 26.20 2.69 5.48
N ILE A 107 26.61 2.89 6.71
CA ILE A 107 28.01 2.86 7.13
C ILE A 107 28.19 1.69 8.08
N SER A 108 29.14 0.81 7.75
CA SER A 108 29.51 -0.32 8.60
C SER A 108 30.29 0.14 9.83
N LYS A 109 30.47 -0.75 10.80
CA LYS A 109 31.18 -0.49 12.04
C LYS A 109 32.68 -0.11 11.80
N ASP A 110 33.27 -0.63 10.74
CA ASP A 110 34.65 -0.33 10.32
C ASP A 110 34.74 0.85 9.31
N ASN A 111 33.69 1.68 9.23
CA ASN A 111 33.56 2.88 8.39
C ASN A 111 33.56 2.62 6.87
N ALA A 112 33.25 1.43 6.40
CA ALA A 112 33.00 1.20 4.99
C ALA A 112 31.61 1.70 4.59
N ILE A 113 31.49 2.40 3.47
CA ILE A 113 30.21 2.81 2.92
C ILE A 113 29.61 1.62 2.15
N VAL A 114 28.40 1.25 2.51
CA VAL A 114 27.71 0.05 2.03
C VAL A 114 26.40 0.45 1.37
N TYR A 115 26.14 -0.11 0.21
CA TYR A 115 24.92 0.10 -0.55
C TYR A 115 24.19 -1.24 -0.71
N PRO A 116 23.32 -1.62 0.25
CA PRO A 116 22.47 -2.79 0.11
C PRO A 116 21.36 -2.52 -0.89
N ASP A 117 21.15 -3.48 -1.76
CA ASP A 117 20.01 -3.55 -2.66
C ASP A 117 19.05 -4.61 -2.15
N SER A 118 17.76 -4.32 -2.04
CA SER A 118 16.83 -5.19 -1.35
C SER A 118 15.42 -5.13 -1.90
N ILE A 119 14.73 -6.26 -1.83
CA ILE A 119 13.31 -6.36 -2.13
C ILE A 119 12.56 -6.70 -0.84
N LEU A 120 11.46 -5.99 -0.63
CA LEU A 120 10.57 -6.18 0.50
C LEU A 120 9.24 -6.78 0.03
N TYR A 121 8.80 -7.86 0.70
CA TYR A 121 7.50 -8.47 0.51
C TYR A 121 6.64 -8.23 1.74
N PHE A 122 5.47 -7.65 1.54
CA PHE A 122 4.53 -7.39 2.63
C PHE A 122 3.08 -7.53 2.17
N ARG A 123 2.18 -7.65 3.14
CA ARG A 123 0.74 -7.75 2.91
C ARG A 123 -0.01 -6.81 3.85
N ILE A 124 -1.08 -6.20 3.35
CA ILE A 124 -2.04 -5.47 4.18
C ILE A 124 -3.01 -6.49 4.78
N VAL A 125 -2.93 -6.71 6.10
CA VAL A 125 -3.79 -7.66 6.84
C VAL A 125 -4.97 -6.96 7.50
N ASP A 126 -4.80 -5.70 7.90
CA ASP A 126 -5.86 -4.85 8.44
C ASP A 126 -5.91 -3.54 7.62
N PRO A 127 -6.77 -3.47 6.61
CA PRO A 127 -6.87 -2.30 5.75
C PRO A 127 -7.37 -1.04 6.50
N VAL A 128 -8.08 -1.21 7.61
CA VAL A 128 -8.55 -0.07 8.41
C VAL A 128 -7.37 0.61 9.08
N LYS A 129 -6.51 -0.16 9.74
CA LYS A 129 -5.29 0.39 10.33
C LYS A 129 -4.36 0.98 9.27
N ALA A 130 -4.20 0.29 8.14
CA ALA A 130 -3.34 0.73 7.04
C ALA A 130 -3.74 2.08 6.44
N VAL A 131 -4.99 2.49 6.59
CA VAL A 131 -5.52 3.75 6.04
C VAL A 131 -5.67 4.84 7.09
N TYR A 132 -5.99 4.49 8.35
CA TYR A 132 -6.32 5.50 9.37
C TYR A 132 -5.24 5.69 10.43
N GLU A 133 -4.31 4.74 10.61
CA GLU A 133 -3.23 4.87 11.60
C GLU A 133 -1.96 5.50 11.01
N ILE A 134 -1.85 5.59 9.68
CA ILE A 134 -0.66 6.13 9.02
C ILE A 134 -1.03 6.84 7.71
N GLU A 135 -0.35 7.93 7.39
CA GLU A 135 -0.67 8.78 6.23
C GLU A 135 -0.36 8.08 4.90
N ASP A 136 0.82 7.52 4.75
CA ASP A 136 1.22 6.71 3.59
C ASP A 136 1.98 5.48 4.08
N LEU A 137 1.30 4.34 4.04
CA LEU A 137 1.85 3.07 4.49
C LEU A 137 3.15 2.71 3.78
N GLY A 138 3.20 2.88 2.47
CA GLY A 138 4.36 2.47 1.68
C GLY A 138 5.60 3.31 1.97
N ILE A 139 5.45 4.63 2.04
CA ILE A 139 6.54 5.53 2.44
C ILE A 139 7.01 5.21 3.85
N SER A 140 6.10 4.93 4.76
CA SER A 140 6.44 4.64 6.15
C SER A 140 7.19 3.33 6.32
N VAL A 141 6.75 2.28 5.60
CA VAL A 141 7.45 0.99 5.55
C VAL A 141 8.85 1.16 4.96
N TYR A 142 8.98 1.94 3.86
CA TYR A 142 10.31 2.25 3.29
C TYR A 142 11.22 2.98 4.29
N LYS A 143 10.71 4.00 4.97
CA LYS A 143 11.52 4.73 5.97
C LYS A 143 11.94 3.87 7.15
N LEU A 144 11.07 2.98 7.58
CA LEU A 144 11.39 2.01 8.60
C LEU A 144 12.46 1.02 8.13
N LEU A 145 12.35 0.52 6.89
CA LEU A 145 13.35 -0.33 6.25
C LEU A 145 14.72 0.37 6.20
N GLU A 146 14.77 1.60 5.69
CA GLU A 146 15.99 2.42 5.60
C GLU A 146 16.69 2.57 6.98
N THR A 147 15.91 2.91 8.00
CA THR A 147 16.43 3.08 9.36
C THR A 147 16.94 1.76 9.95
N THR A 148 16.19 0.68 9.76
CA THR A 148 16.55 -0.64 10.25
C THR A 148 17.80 -1.17 9.55
N PHE A 149 17.95 -0.95 8.25
CA PHE A 149 19.18 -1.30 7.54
C PHE A 149 20.40 -0.60 8.14
N ARG A 150 20.33 0.72 8.33
CA ARG A 150 21.44 1.49 8.92
C ARG A 150 21.79 0.99 10.31
N GLN A 151 20.81 0.62 11.12
CA GLN A 151 21.05 0.05 12.45
C GLN A 151 21.74 -1.31 12.38
N GLN A 152 21.27 -2.23 11.52
CA GLN A 152 21.83 -3.58 11.41
C GLN A 152 23.23 -3.55 10.79
N ILE A 153 23.45 -2.75 9.77
CA ILE A 153 24.76 -2.62 9.10
C ILE A 153 25.77 -1.91 10.02
N GLY A 154 25.36 -0.89 10.74
CA GLY A 154 26.24 -0.10 11.61
C GLY A 154 26.86 -0.84 12.80
N VAL A 155 26.38 -2.03 13.12
CA VAL A 155 26.97 -2.89 14.20
C VAL A 155 27.85 -4.01 13.65
N LEU A 156 27.97 -4.18 12.33
CA LEU A 156 28.71 -5.24 11.64
C LEU A 156 29.93 -4.67 10.90
N ASP A 157 31.00 -5.43 10.86
CA ASP A 157 32.16 -5.14 10.00
C ASP A 157 31.87 -5.57 8.56
N ALA A 158 32.54 -4.99 7.57
CA ALA A 158 32.30 -5.23 6.14
C ALA A 158 32.33 -6.72 5.76
N ASP A 159 33.29 -7.48 6.28
CA ASP A 159 33.40 -8.93 6.05
C ASP A 159 32.17 -9.70 6.59
N GLN A 160 31.64 -9.29 7.74
CA GLN A 160 30.45 -9.90 8.33
C GLN A 160 29.19 -9.61 7.50
N ILE A 161 29.11 -8.42 6.89
CA ILE A 161 27.99 -8.02 6.02
C ILE A 161 27.98 -8.88 4.76
N ILE A 162 29.15 -9.14 4.15
CA ILE A 162 29.26 -9.94 2.93
C ILE A 162 28.76 -11.37 3.15
N VAL A 163 29.14 -11.97 4.28
CA VAL A 163 28.81 -13.39 4.59
C VAL A 163 27.41 -13.51 5.21
N GLY A 164 26.94 -12.48 5.91
CA GLY A 164 25.76 -12.52 6.75
C GLY A 164 24.45 -12.06 6.10
N ARG A 165 24.34 -12.00 4.78
CA ARG A 165 23.16 -11.44 4.07
C ARG A 165 21.83 -11.99 4.54
N GLU A 166 21.71 -13.31 4.66
CA GLU A 166 20.48 -13.98 5.10
C GLU A 166 20.16 -13.65 6.56
N MET A 167 21.16 -13.64 7.42
CA MET A 167 20.99 -13.27 8.84
C MET A 167 20.53 -11.82 8.97
N ILE A 168 21.13 -10.91 8.21
CA ILE A 168 20.75 -9.47 8.18
C ILE A 168 19.31 -9.32 7.68
N GLY A 169 18.96 -9.98 6.58
CA GLY A 169 17.60 -9.95 6.02
C GLY A 169 16.55 -10.44 7.03
N ASN A 170 16.83 -11.52 7.75
CA ASN A 170 15.94 -12.06 8.78
C ASN A 170 15.82 -11.13 10.00
N ALA A 171 16.91 -10.50 10.43
CA ALA A 171 16.89 -9.53 11.52
C ALA A 171 16.08 -8.28 11.16
N ILE A 172 16.27 -7.77 9.94
CA ILE A 172 15.51 -6.64 9.41
C ILE A 172 14.04 -7.00 9.30
N ARG A 173 13.69 -8.16 8.73
CA ARG A 173 12.31 -8.63 8.63
C ARG A 173 11.62 -8.63 10.00
N SER A 174 12.25 -9.20 11.02
CA SER A 174 11.68 -9.29 12.36
C SER A 174 11.45 -7.90 12.99
N ALA A 175 12.39 -6.99 12.84
CA ALA A 175 12.25 -5.62 13.34
C ALA A 175 11.16 -4.83 12.62
N LEU A 176 11.06 -5.00 11.29
CA LEU A 176 10.01 -4.39 10.49
C LEU A 176 8.63 -4.93 10.85
N GLU A 177 8.50 -6.24 11.04
CA GLU A 177 7.24 -6.91 11.39
C GLU A 177 6.70 -6.39 12.73
N GLU A 178 7.56 -6.29 13.76
CA GLU A 178 7.18 -5.77 15.06
C GLU A 178 6.67 -4.32 14.97
N ALA A 179 7.40 -3.45 14.27
CA ALA A 179 7.05 -2.04 14.18
C ALA A 179 5.83 -1.78 13.27
N SER A 180 5.68 -2.51 12.17
CA SER A 180 4.61 -2.30 11.19
C SER A 180 3.29 -2.99 11.54
N ALA A 181 3.28 -3.88 12.52
CA ALA A 181 2.06 -4.54 13.00
C ALA A 181 0.99 -3.54 13.49
N ALA A 182 1.41 -2.40 14.06
CA ALA A 182 0.52 -1.31 14.46
C ALA A 182 -0.24 -0.72 13.27
N TRP A 183 0.33 -0.74 12.08
CA TRP A 183 -0.24 -0.23 10.83
C TRP A 183 -1.06 -1.28 10.06
N GLY A 184 -1.31 -2.43 10.67
CA GLY A 184 -2.09 -3.51 10.04
C GLY A 184 -1.41 -4.16 8.86
N THR A 185 -0.07 -4.25 8.87
CA THR A 185 0.74 -4.94 7.86
C THR A 185 1.43 -6.16 8.43
N ALA A 186 1.73 -7.11 7.56
CA ALA A 186 2.60 -8.24 7.84
C ALA A 186 3.75 -8.24 6.85
N ILE A 187 4.99 -8.20 7.36
CA ILE A 187 6.20 -8.29 6.54
C ILE A 187 6.50 -9.78 6.33
N THR A 188 6.38 -10.24 5.09
CA THR A 188 6.57 -11.65 4.78
C THR A 188 8.05 -11.99 4.64
N ARG A 189 8.78 -11.16 3.88
CA ARG A 189 10.19 -11.42 3.56
C ARG A 189 10.93 -10.14 3.23
N VAL A 190 12.22 -10.11 3.57
CA VAL A 190 13.20 -9.12 3.11
C VAL A 190 14.33 -9.87 2.45
N GLU A 191 14.57 -9.63 1.18
CA GLU A 191 15.67 -10.21 0.42
C GLU A 191 16.72 -9.14 0.12
N ILE A 192 17.98 -9.46 0.36
CA ILE A 192 19.12 -8.61 -0.02
C ILE A 192 19.70 -9.20 -1.31
N GLU A 193 19.50 -8.51 -2.42
CA GLU A 193 19.96 -8.98 -3.73
C GLU A 193 21.46 -8.76 -3.91
N GLU A 194 21.91 -7.54 -3.68
CA GLU A 194 23.29 -7.15 -3.85
C GLU A 194 23.75 -6.26 -2.69
N ILE A 195 25.01 -6.37 -2.32
CA ILE A 195 25.68 -5.45 -1.39
C ILE A 195 26.92 -4.93 -2.09
N ARG A 196 26.96 -3.62 -2.31
CA ARG A 196 28.11 -2.93 -2.90
C ARG A 196 28.82 -2.10 -1.86
N PHE A 197 30.13 -2.03 -1.98
CA PHE A 197 30.99 -1.20 -1.14
C PHE A 197 31.59 -0.08 -1.99
N GLU A 198 31.63 1.12 -1.45
CA GLU A 198 32.38 2.18 -2.06
C GLU A 198 33.88 1.86 -1.98
N LYS A 199 34.59 2.05 -3.12
CA LYS A 199 36.04 1.80 -3.21
C LYS A 199 36.83 3.02 -2.78
#